data_341b318f27423b4d795d26746ffc7d4e
#
_entry.id   341b318f27423b4d795d26746ffc7d4e
#
_cell.length_a   1.000
_cell.length_b   1.000
_cell.length_c   1.000
_cell.angle_alpha   90.00
_cell.angle_beta   90.00
_cell.angle_gamma   90.00
#
_symmetry.space_group_name_H-M   'P 1'
#
loop_
_entity.id
_entity.type
_entity.pdbx_description
1 polymer ?
#
loop_
_entity_poly.entity_id
_entity_poly.type
_entity_poly.pdbx_seq_one_letter_code
_entity_poly.pdbx_strand_id
1 'polypeptide(L)'
;GALNMWYESDLDALMTRTCLRPIPTGKVNRNQALVFGITLSIFSVIALDFFANRISAGLLLFTILFYVLVYTIWLKRKTPQNIVIGGAAGALPPVIGWTIATNSLSLEPITFFLIIFFWTPSHFWALSLYKSDDYKKAKIPMLPLTNGVESTKLNIFIYSLIMLPVIILPYSIGFVSLVFLIPSLILTLYYNYLCFELYNFKKNKFNAKKAKTIFGYSILYLFLIFVLFLIEKIL
;
A
#
# COMPACT_ATOMS: atom_id res chain seq x y z
N GLY A 1 12.78 3.92 0.91
CA GLY A 1 12.69 5.09 -0.01
C GLY A 1 13.99 5.32 -0.77
N ALA A 2 15.12 5.57 -0.09
CA ALA A 2 16.40 5.90 -0.74
C ALA A 2 16.91 4.79 -1.68
N LEU A 3 16.86 3.53 -1.26
CA LEU A 3 17.26 2.38 -2.08
C LEU A 3 16.35 2.20 -3.31
N ASN A 4 15.05 2.48 -3.18
CA ASN A 4 14.15 2.48 -4.33
C ASN A 4 14.51 3.61 -5.32
N MET A 5 14.73 4.84 -4.84
CA MET A 5 15.15 5.95 -5.70
C MET A 5 16.52 5.71 -6.36
N TRP A 6 17.44 5.05 -5.65
CA TRP A 6 18.72 4.63 -6.22
C TRP A 6 18.53 3.68 -7.40
N TYR A 7 17.70 2.64 -7.23
CA TYR A 7 17.50 1.63 -8.27
C TYR A 7 16.66 2.14 -9.44
N GLU A 8 15.66 2.97 -9.17
CA GLU A 8 14.67 3.45 -10.14
C GLU A 8 14.92 4.86 -10.67
N SER A 9 16.11 5.42 -10.48
CA SER A 9 16.41 6.80 -10.90
C SER A 9 16.17 7.07 -12.38
N ASP A 10 16.34 6.06 -13.25
CA ASP A 10 16.00 6.07 -14.67
C ASP A 10 14.51 6.20 -14.93
N LEU A 11 13.69 5.43 -14.22
CA LEU A 11 12.23 5.49 -14.31
C LEU A 11 11.68 6.78 -13.70
N ASP A 12 12.24 7.20 -12.57
CA ASP A 12 11.83 8.42 -11.87
C ASP A 12 11.98 9.67 -12.74
N ALA A 13 13.01 9.73 -13.59
CA ALA A 13 13.22 10.82 -14.52
C ALA A 13 12.15 10.91 -15.62
N LEU A 14 11.48 9.79 -15.96
CA LEU A 14 10.47 9.72 -17.02
C LEU A 14 9.05 10.06 -16.53
N MET A 15 8.80 9.98 -15.22
CA MET A 15 7.45 10.12 -14.66
C MET A 15 7.24 11.52 -14.09
N THR A 16 6.14 12.19 -14.45
CA THR A 16 5.81 13.55 -13.96
C THR A 16 5.75 13.66 -12.44
N ARG A 17 5.36 12.58 -11.76
CA ARG A 17 5.27 12.52 -10.30
C ARG A 17 6.62 12.45 -9.60
N THR A 18 7.65 11.92 -10.26
CA THR A 18 8.94 11.56 -9.62
C THR A 18 10.16 12.22 -10.25
N CYS A 19 10.03 12.92 -11.39
CA CYS A 19 11.13 13.60 -12.06
C CYS A 19 11.79 14.70 -11.21
N LEU A 20 11.07 15.24 -10.22
CA LEU A 20 11.60 16.25 -9.28
C LEU A 20 12.27 15.64 -8.03
N ARG A 21 12.41 14.31 -7.96
CA ARG A 21 13.13 13.65 -6.86
C ARG A 21 14.62 14.03 -6.86
N PRO A 22 15.30 13.92 -5.69
CA PRO A 22 16.68 14.38 -5.54
C PRO A 22 17.69 13.79 -6.54
N ILE A 23 17.55 12.51 -6.91
CA ILE A 23 18.50 11.87 -7.85
C ILE A 23 18.23 12.32 -9.29
N PRO A 24 17.00 12.26 -9.86
CA PRO A 24 16.71 12.79 -11.20
C PRO A 24 17.10 14.26 -11.38
N THR A 25 16.96 15.10 -10.34
CA THR A 25 17.33 16.52 -10.40
C THR A 25 18.82 16.79 -10.19
N GLY A 26 19.64 15.76 -9.94
CA GLY A 26 21.08 15.91 -9.69
C GLY A 26 21.43 16.47 -8.31
N LYS A 27 20.45 16.70 -7.42
CA LYS A 27 20.70 17.19 -6.05
C LYS A 27 21.45 16.18 -5.17
N VAL A 28 21.29 14.89 -5.46
CA VAL A 28 21.93 13.80 -4.74
C VAL A 28 22.51 12.82 -5.78
N ASN A 29 23.77 12.45 -5.62
CA ASN A 29 24.39 11.43 -6.46
C ASN A 29 23.79 10.04 -6.16
N ARG A 30 23.66 9.20 -7.20
CA ARG A 30 23.14 7.84 -7.09
C ARG A 30 23.89 7.00 -6.04
N ASN A 31 25.24 7.10 -6.00
CA ASN A 31 26.04 6.37 -5.02
C ASN A 31 25.82 6.88 -3.58
N GLN A 32 25.65 8.19 -3.40
CA GLN A 32 25.30 8.77 -2.09
C GLN A 32 23.96 8.25 -1.59
N ALA A 33 22.94 8.16 -2.47
CA ALA A 33 21.65 7.60 -2.12
C ALA A 33 21.72 6.11 -1.74
N LEU A 34 22.58 5.33 -2.40
CA LEU A 34 22.83 3.93 -2.07
C LEU A 34 23.46 3.80 -0.68
N VAL A 35 24.57 4.49 -0.44
CA VAL A 35 25.27 4.47 0.85
C VAL A 35 24.33 4.92 1.97
N PHE A 36 23.65 6.04 1.78
CA PHE A 36 22.66 6.53 2.76
C PHE A 36 21.56 5.50 3.06
N GLY A 37 21.00 4.89 2.00
CA GLY A 37 19.92 3.89 2.14
C GLY A 37 20.38 2.64 2.88
N ILE A 38 21.57 2.13 2.59
CA ILE A 38 22.17 0.96 3.28
C ILE A 38 22.46 1.30 4.74
N THR A 39 23.15 2.42 5.00
CA THR A 39 23.50 2.85 6.35
C THR A 39 22.27 3.04 7.22
N LEU A 40 21.24 3.73 6.69
CA LEU A 40 19.98 3.93 7.41
C LEU A 40 19.26 2.61 7.69
N SER A 41 19.29 1.66 6.74
CA SER A 41 18.66 0.35 6.92
C SER A 41 19.35 -0.46 8.02
N ILE A 42 20.67 -0.53 8.00
CA ILE A 42 21.48 -1.24 9.02
C ILE A 42 21.25 -0.60 10.40
N PHE A 43 21.41 0.74 10.46
CA PHE A 43 21.21 1.48 11.71
C PHE A 43 19.81 1.27 12.29
N SER A 44 18.75 1.34 11.46
CA SER A 44 17.38 1.16 11.91
C SER A 44 17.11 -0.24 12.48
N VAL A 45 17.67 -1.29 11.84
CA VAL A 45 17.51 -2.67 12.33
C VAL A 45 18.25 -2.86 13.65
N ILE A 46 19.49 -2.38 13.77
CA ILE A 46 20.28 -2.45 15.00
C ILE A 46 19.61 -1.65 16.13
N ALA A 47 19.15 -0.44 15.82
CA ALA A 47 18.46 0.39 16.80
C ALA A 47 17.18 -0.28 17.29
N LEU A 48 16.42 -0.91 16.41
CA LEU A 48 15.20 -1.60 16.78
C LEU A 48 15.47 -2.87 17.62
N ASP A 49 16.54 -3.61 17.31
CA ASP A 49 16.98 -4.75 18.12
C ASP A 49 17.39 -4.32 19.53
N PHE A 50 18.11 -3.22 19.64
CA PHE A 50 18.63 -2.71 20.91
C PHE A 50 17.58 -2.03 21.78
N PHE A 51 16.75 -1.16 21.19
CA PHE A 51 15.79 -0.33 21.94
C PHE A 51 14.39 -0.93 22.07
N ALA A 52 14.05 -1.93 21.26
CA ALA A 52 12.76 -2.59 21.31
C ALA A 52 12.90 -4.10 21.53
N ASN A 53 12.92 -4.88 20.45
CA ASN A 53 13.07 -6.34 20.53
C ASN A 53 13.47 -6.96 19.18
N ARG A 54 13.96 -8.21 19.24
CA ARG A 54 14.42 -8.97 18.07
C ARG A 54 13.33 -9.27 17.05
N ILE A 55 12.09 -9.46 17.49
CA ILE A 55 10.95 -9.75 16.60
C ILE A 55 10.71 -8.55 15.69
N SER A 56 10.64 -7.34 16.25
CA SER A 56 10.45 -6.11 15.50
C SER A 56 11.62 -5.82 14.57
N ALA A 57 12.86 -6.03 15.01
CA ALA A 57 14.06 -5.88 14.18
C ALA A 57 14.06 -6.87 13.00
N GLY A 58 13.69 -8.12 13.23
CA GLY A 58 13.57 -9.15 12.20
C GLY A 58 12.46 -8.81 11.17
N LEU A 59 11.31 -8.35 11.63
CA LEU A 59 10.23 -7.90 10.75
C LEU A 59 10.63 -6.67 9.93
N LEU A 60 11.35 -5.71 10.52
CA LEU A 60 11.86 -4.55 9.78
C LEU A 60 12.88 -4.98 8.71
N LEU A 61 13.83 -5.85 9.05
CA LEU A 61 14.80 -6.39 8.11
C LEU A 61 14.09 -7.11 6.96
N PHE A 62 13.15 -8.00 7.27
CA PHE A 62 12.32 -8.68 6.27
C PHE A 62 11.59 -7.69 5.37
N THR A 63 10.95 -6.65 5.94
CA THR A 63 10.23 -5.61 5.19
C THR A 63 11.14 -4.87 4.22
N ILE A 64 12.35 -4.49 4.67
CA ILE A 64 13.34 -3.79 3.82
C ILE A 64 13.79 -4.70 2.68
N LEU A 65 14.17 -5.93 2.97
CA LEU A 65 14.63 -6.89 1.95
C LEU A 65 13.51 -7.21 0.96
N PHE A 66 12.30 -7.48 1.45
CA PHE A 66 11.15 -7.75 0.60
C PHE A 66 10.82 -6.55 -0.31
N TYR A 67 10.79 -5.33 0.23
CA TYR A 67 10.52 -4.13 -0.55
C TYR A 67 11.59 -3.86 -1.60
N VAL A 68 12.88 -4.03 -1.26
CA VAL A 68 13.98 -3.74 -2.19
C VAL A 68 14.16 -4.88 -3.20
N LEU A 69 14.33 -6.11 -2.74
CA LEU A 69 14.68 -7.24 -3.61
C LEU A 69 13.45 -7.75 -4.38
N VAL A 70 12.36 -8.02 -3.67
CA VAL A 70 11.18 -8.63 -4.29
C VAL A 70 10.36 -7.61 -5.06
N TYR A 71 9.94 -6.51 -4.42
CA TYR A 71 9.09 -5.54 -5.07
C TYR A 71 9.87 -4.67 -6.07
N THR A 72 10.91 -3.94 -5.63
CA THR A 72 11.58 -2.93 -6.46
C THR A 72 12.41 -3.55 -7.58
N ILE A 73 13.28 -4.53 -7.26
CA ILE A 73 14.22 -5.10 -8.23
C ILE A 73 13.53 -6.15 -9.12
N TRP A 74 12.73 -7.02 -8.53
CA TRP A 74 12.18 -8.17 -9.27
C TRP A 74 10.82 -7.89 -9.89
N LEU A 75 9.78 -7.56 -9.10
CA LEU A 75 8.39 -7.59 -9.57
C LEU A 75 7.97 -6.35 -10.36
N LYS A 76 8.40 -5.17 -9.94
CA LYS A 76 7.85 -3.90 -10.44
C LYS A 76 7.97 -3.71 -11.95
N ARG A 77 9.04 -4.24 -12.55
CA ARG A 77 9.29 -4.16 -13.98
C ARG A 77 8.79 -5.39 -14.76
N LYS A 78 8.31 -6.46 -14.09
CA LYS A 78 8.02 -7.75 -14.73
C LYS A 78 6.54 -8.13 -14.75
N THR A 79 5.76 -7.69 -13.77
CA THR A 79 4.38 -8.17 -13.63
C THR A 79 3.40 -7.08 -13.19
N PRO A 80 2.15 -7.08 -13.69
CA PRO A 80 1.09 -6.19 -13.22
C PRO A 80 0.63 -6.51 -11.79
N GLN A 81 0.99 -7.70 -11.26
CA GLN A 81 0.73 -8.09 -9.88
C GLN A 81 1.73 -7.46 -8.86
N ASN A 82 2.66 -6.65 -9.35
CA ASN A 82 3.63 -5.96 -8.50
C ASN A 82 2.97 -5.16 -7.36
N ILE A 83 1.79 -4.56 -7.62
CA ILE A 83 1.01 -3.80 -6.63
C ILE A 83 0.48 -4.72 -5.54
N VAL A 84 -0.07 -5.89 -5.89
CA VAL A 84 -0.64 -6.85 -4.93
C VAL A 84 0.47 -7.38 -4.03
N ILE A 85 1.50 -7.99 -4.63
CA ILE A 85 2.58 -8.63 -3.87
C ILE A 85 3.40 -7.56 -3.11
N GLY A 86 3.73 -6.44 -3.77
CA GLY A 86 4.48 -5.35 -3.16
C GLY A 86 3.74 -4.64 -2.02
N GLY A 87 2.40 -4.68 -2.04
CA GLY A 87 1.53 -4.16 -0.98
C GLY A 87 1.83 -4.77 0.40
N ALA A 88 2.36 -6.01 0.45
CA ALA A 88 2.73 -6.66 1.70
C ALA A 88 3.79 -5.87 2.49
N ALA A 89 4.78 -5.28 1.81
CA ALA A 89 5.78 -4.44 2.48
C ALA A 89 5.15 -3.20 3.14
N GLY A 90 4.17 -2.58 2.47
CA GLY A 90 3.44 -1.43 2.99
C GLY A 90 2.47 -1.76 4.12
N ALA A 91 2.08 -3.02 4.25
CA ALA A 91 1.16 -3.50 5.27
C ALA A 91 1.84 -3.96 6.59
N LEU A 92 3.18 -4.10 6.60
CA LEU A 92 3.94 -4.56 7.76
C LEU A 92 4.20 -3.49 8.86
N PRO A 93 4.29 -2.17 8.59
CA PRO A 93 4.58 -1.19 9.63
C PRO A 93 3.69 -1.25 10.87
N PRO A 94 2.35 -1.40 10.79
CA PRO A 94 1.52 -1.56 11.99
C PRO A 94 1.82 -2.83 12.77
N VAL A 95 2.20 -3.93 12.08
CA VAL A 95 2.63 -5.17 12.74
C VAL A 95 3.91 -4.95 13.52
N ILE A 96 4.88 -4.24 12.93
CA ILE A 96 6.13 -3.87 13.61
C ILE A 96 5.82 -2.99 14.83
N GLY A 97 4.96 -1.98 14.69
CA GLY A 97 4.53 -1.12 15.80
C GLY A 97 3.90 -1.92 16.95
N TRP A 98 3.06 -2.89 16.61
CA TRP A 98 2.48 -3.80 17.61
C TRP A 98 3.54 -4.63 18.33
N THR A 99 4.46 -5.24 17.59
CA THR A 99 5.53 -6.07 18.20
C THR A 99 6.50 -5.26 19.04
N ILE A 100 6.72 -3.98 18.74
CA ILE A 100 7.47 -3.05 19.59
C ILE A 100 6.78 -2.89 20.95
N ALA A 101 5.46 -2.67 20.94
CA ALA A 101 4.69 -2.39 22.14
C ALA A 101 4.44 -3.63 23.02
N THR A 102 4.24 -4.80 22.39
CA THR A 102 3.76 -6.01 23.09
C THR A 102 4.82 -7.11 23.22
N ASN A 103 5.95 -7.00 22.51
CA ASN A 103 6.98 -8.04 22.37
C ASN A 103 6.43 -9.39 21.89
N SER A 104 5.30 -9.38 21.16
CA SER A 104 4.62 -10.60 20.69
C SER A 104 4.03 -10.45 19.30
N LEU A 105 3.88 -11.59 18.61
CA LEU A 105 3.06 -11.72 17.41
C LEU A 105 1.76 -12.44 17.79
N SER A 106 0.65 -11.73 17.68
CA SER A 106 -0.70 -12.24 17.95
C SER A 106 -1.60 -12.07 16.72
N LEU A 107 -2.89 -12.36 16.84
CA LEU A 107 -3.82 -12.26 15.70
C LEU A 107 -4.21 -10.81 15.39
N GLU A 108 -4.18 -9.93 16.38
CA GLU A 108 -4.62 -8.53 16.23
C GLU A 108 -3.83 -7.77 15.17
N PRO A 109 -2.47 -7.74 15.19
CA PRO A 109 -1.70 -7.05 14.16
C PRO A 109 -1.85 -7.65 12.76
N ILE A 110 -2.26 -8.94 12.66
CA ILE A 110 -2.58 -9.56 11.37
C ILE A 110 -3.81 -8.88 10.76
N THR A 111 -4.78 -8.44 11.56
CA THR A 111 -5.94 -7.70 11.05
C THR A 111 -5.52 -6.36 10.43
N PHE A 112 -4.59 -5.62 11.04
CA PHE A 112 -4.04 -4.39 10.48
C PHE A 112 -3.31 -4.64 9.15
N PHE A 113 -2.50 -5.71 9.12
CA PHE A 113 -1.83 -6.14 7.90
C PHE A 113 -2.84 -6.43 6.78
N LEU A 114 -3.86 -7.23 7.04
CA LEU A 114 -4.86 -7.64 6.04
C LEU A 114 -5.65 -6.43 5.53
N ILE A 115 -6.02 -5.48 6.41
CA ILE A 115 -6.74 -4.25 6.02
C ILE A 115 -5.90 -3.46 5.01
N ILE A 116 -4.63 -3.18 5.30
CA ILE A 116 -3.76 -2.41 4.40
C ILE A 116 -3.44 -3.21 3.14
N PHE A 117 -3.17 -4.50 3.28
CA PHE A 117 -2.81 -5.37 2.16
C PHE A 117 -3.92 -5.46 1.11
N PHE A 118 -5.16 -5.71 1.51
CA PHE A 118 -6.29 -5.81 0.60
C PHE A 118 -6.83 -4.46 0.12
N TRP A 119 -6.59 -3.38 0.90
CA TRP A 119 -6.87 -2.02 0.46
C TRP A 119 -5.93 -1.56 -0.67
N THR A 120 -4.66 -1.94 -0.62
CA THR A 120 -3.60 -1.47 -1.51
C THR A 120 -3.92 -1.65 -3.01
N PRO A 121 -4.40 -2.81 -3.51
CA PRO A 121 -4.65 -3.00 -4.94
C PRO A 121 -5.73 -2.07 -5.49
N SER A 122 -6.88 -1.97 -4.84
CA SER A 122 -7.98 -1.12 -5.31
C SER A 122 -7.58 0.36 -5.31
N HIS A 123 -6.82 0.83 -4.30
CA HIS A 123 -6.27 2.17 -4.22
C HIS A 123 -5.31 2.49 -5.38
N PHE A 124 -4.28 1.66 -5.58
CA PHE A 124 -3.27 1.91 -6.61
C PHE A 124 -3.76 1.69 -8.04
N TRP A 125 -4.67 0.75 -8.26
CA TRP A 125 -5.26 0.59 -9.60
C TRP A 125 -6.20 1.75 -9.95
N ALA A 126 -6.92 2.32 -8.99
CA ALA A 126 -7.66 3.56 -9.21
C ALA A 126 -6.71 4.70 -9.65
N LEU A 127 -5.55 4.85 -8.97
CA LEU A 127 -4.49 5.79 -9.38
C LEU A 127 -3.98 5.49 -10.80
N SER A 128 -3.68 4.22 -11.11
CA SER A 128 -3.10 3.83 -12.39
C SER A 128 -4.04 4.04 -13.58
N LEU A 129 -5.36 4.02 -13.36
CA LEU A 129 -6.34 4.33 -14.40
C LEU A 129 -6.20 5.76 -14.91
N TYR A 130 -6.11 6.76 -14.03
CA TYR A 130 -6.03 8.16 -14.48
C TYR A 130 -4.61 8.70 -14.64
N LYS A 131 -3.59 7.91 -14.26
CA LYS A 131 -2.16 8.19 -14.45
C LYS A 131 -1.50 7.20 -15.43
N SER A 132 -2.28 6.53 -16.27
CA SER A 132 -1.81 5.50 -17.19
C SER A 132 -0.67 5.96 -18.10
N ASP A 133 -0.70 7.22 -18.57
CA ASP A 133 0.32 7.76 -19.46
C ASP A 133 1.72 7.84 -18.82
N ASP A 134 1.80 8.18 -17.53
CA ASP A 134 3.07 8.20 -16.79
C ASP A 134 3.68 6.79 -16.71
N TYR A 135 2.85 5.79 -16.40
CA TYR A 135 3.30 4.40 -16.33
C TYR A 135 3.67 3.83 -17.71
N LYS A 136 2.96 4.25 -18.77
CA LYS A 136 3.28 3.89 -20.15
C LYS A 136 4.64 4.45 -20.56
N LYS A 137 4.93 5.72 -20.27
CA LYS A 137 6.25 6.34 -20.53
C LYS A 137 7.38 5.60 -19.84
N ALA A 138 7.18 5.18 -18.60
CA ALA A 138 8.15 4.44 -17.81
C ALA A 138 8.20 2.94 -18.14
N LYS A 139 7.36 2.44 -19.06
CA LYS A 139 7.23 1.02 -19.43
C LYS A 139 6.99 0.09 -18.22
N ILE A 140 6.28 0.59 -17.19
CA ILE A 140 5.91 -0.21 -16.02
C ILE A 140 4.63 -0.97 -16.35
N PRO A 141 4.59 -2.31 -16.20
CA PRO A 141 3.44 -3.14 -16.55
C PRO A 141 2.31 -3.00 -15.50
N MET A 142 1.58 -1.88 -15.56
CA MET A 142 0.40 -1.69 -14.70
C MET A 142 -0.82 -2.36 -15.29
N LEU A 143 -1.74 -2.83 -14.45
CA LEU A 143 -2.92 -3.60 -14.86
C LEU A 143 -3.74 -2.95 -15.99
N PRO A 144 -4.00 -1.61 -16.02
CA PRO A 144 -4.69 -0.99 -17.13
C PRO A 144 -3.96 -1.09 -18.48
N LEU A 145 -2.62 -1.16 -18.45
CA LEU A 145 -1.78 -1.22 -19.65
C LEU A 145 -1.62 -2.65 -20.19
N THR A 146 -1.66 -3.65 -19.31
CA THR A 146 -1.45 -5.06 -19.65
C THR A 146 -2.76 -5.80 -19.91
N ASN A 147 -3.76 -5.62 -19.07
CA ASN A 147 -5.02 -6.36 -19.07
C ASN A 147 -6.24 -5.50 -19.45
N GLY A 148 -6.00 -4.20 -19.71
CA GLY A 148 -7.03 -3.25 -20.12
C GLY A 148 -7.88 -2.68 -18.98
N VAL A 149 -8.70 -1.69 -19.37
CA VAL A 149 -9.51 -0.88 -18.43
C VAL A 149 -10.57 -1.74 -17.73
N GLU A 150 -11.25 -2.65 -18.45
CA GLU A 150 -12.35 -3.46 -17.90
C GLU A 150 -11.85 -4.42 -16.81
N SER A 151 -10.74 -5.12 -17.08
CA SER A 151 -10.12 -5.99 -16.08
C SER A 151 -9.70 -5.21 -14.85
N THR A 152 -9.19 -3.99 -15.04
CA THR A 152 -8.79 -3.14 -13.91
C THR A 152 -9.99 -2.69 -13.07
N LYS A 153 -11.09 -2.27 -13.71
CA LYS A 153 -12.34 -1.89 -13.02
C LYS A 153 -12.90 -3.06 -12.21
N LEU A 154 -12.93 -4.25 -12.82
CA LEU A 154 -13.38 -5.48 -12.14
C LEU A 154 -12.51 -5.79 -10.93
N ASN A 155 -11.18 -5.75 -11.07
CA ASN A 155 -10.27 -6.03 -9.97
C ASN A 155 -10.39 -4.99 -8.83
N ILE A 156 -10.55 -3.69 -9.15
CA ILE A 156 -10.83 -2.65 -8.15
C ILE A 156 -12.08 -3.01 -7.35
N PHE A 157 -13.15 -3.43 -8.03
CA PHE A 157 -14.41 -3.79 -7.38
C PHE A 157 -14.27 -5.08 -6.54
N ILE A 158 -13.63 -6.14 -7.06
CA ILE A 158 -13.39 -7.39 -6.31
C ILE A 158 -12.59 -7.12 -5.03
N TYR A 159 -11.50 -6.37 -5.10
CA TYR A 159 -10.70 -6.06 -3.91
C TYR A 159 -11.43 -5.16 -2.92
N SER A 160 -12.33 -4.29 -3.39
CA SER A 160 -13.20 -3.54 -2.48
C SER A 160 -14.22 -4.44 -1.77
N LEU A 161 -14.74 -5.50 -2.44
CA LEU A 161 -15.63 -6.48 -1.80
C LEU A 161 -14.89 -7.34 -0.76
N ILE A 162 -13.64 -7.73 -1.03
CA ILE A 162 -12.79 -8.45 -0.07
C ILE A 162 -12.58 -7.64 1.22
N MET A 163 -12.64 -6.32 1.16
CA MET A 163 -12.56 -5.48 2.37
C MET A 163 -13.70 -5.74 3.36
N LEU A 164 -14.88 -6.24 2.93
CA LEU A 164 -15.99 -6.52 3.85
C LEU A 164 -15.64 -7.60 4.90
N PRO A 165 -15.27 -8.83 4.51
CA PRO A 165 -14.87 -9.82 5.50
C PRO A 165 -13.61 -9.39 6.28
N VAL A 166 -12.68 -8.67 5.66
CA VAL A 166 -11.46 -8.21 6.31
C VAL A 166 -11.76 -7.20 7.43
N ILE A 167 -12.74 -6.30 7.23
CA ILE A 167 -13.11 -5.31 8.24
C ILE A 167 -13.95 -5.92 9.40
N ILE A 168 -14.60 -7.06 9.15
CA ILE A 168 -15.35 -7.81 10.17
C ILE A 168 -14.39 -8.63 11.06
N LEU A 169 -13.24 -9.04 10.52
CA LEU A 169 -12.30 -9.93 11.20
C LEU A 169 -11.87 -9.45 12.60
N PRO A 170 -11.51 -8.17 12.85
CA PRO A 170 -11.15 -7.68 14.18
C PRO A 170 -12.28 -7.92 15.22
N TYR A 171 -13.54 -7.74 14.83
CA TYR A 171 -14.68 -8.02 15.68
C TYR A 171 -14.86 -9.53 15.93
N SER A 172 -14.69 -10.35 14.89
CA SER A 172 -14.85 -11.82 14.99
C SER A 172 -13.84 -12.47 15.92
N ILE A 173 -12.64 -11.88 16.08
CA ILE A 173 -11.61 -12.37 17.01
C ILE A 173 -11.73 -11.73 18.41
N GLY A 174 -12.76 -10.91 18.67
CA GLY A 174 -12.96 -10.23 19.94
C GLY A 174 -12.01 -9.07 20.24
N PHE A 175 -11.32 -8.56 19.22
CA PHE A 175 -10.36 -7.47 19.39
C PHE A 175 -11.00 -6.08 19.50
N VAL A 176 -12.18 -5.90 18.88
CA VAL A 176 -12.96 -4.66 18.86
C VAL A 176 -14.45 -4.93 19.11
N SER A 177 -15.18 -3.89 19.50
CA SER A 177 -16.63 -3.93 19.76
C SER A 177 -17.45 -3.44 18.55
N LEU A 178 -18.78 -3.31 18.76
CA LEU A 178 -19.68 -2.73 17.77
C LEU A 178 -19.39 -1.24 17.50
N VAL A 179 -18.70 -0.56 18.40
CA VAL A 179 -18.27 0.85 18.26
C VAL A 179 -17.33 1.00 17.06
N PHE A 180 -16.43 0.04 16.86
CA PHE A 180 -15.62 -0.03 15.66
C PHE A 180 -16.39 -0.60 14.46
N LEU A 181 -17.09 -1.73 14.65
CA LEU A 181 -17.65 -2.51 13.54
C LEU A 181 -18.67 -1.72 12.72
N ILE A 182 -19.65 -1.06 13.38
CA ILE A 182 -20.74 -0.39 12.67
C ILE A 182 -20.23 0.74 11.77
N PRO A 183 -19.47 1.73 12.26
CA PRO A 183 -18.98 2.80 11.39
C PRO A 183 -17.98 2.30 10.34
N SER A 184 -17.16 1.30 10.64
CA SER A 184 -16.22 0.74 9.66
C SER A 184 -16.96 0.01 8.53
N LEU A 185 -18.05 -0.68 8.80
CA LEU A 185 -18.92 -1.27 7.78
C LEU A 185 -19.57 -0.19 6.89
N ILE A 186 -20.08 0.89 7.47
CA ILE A 186 -20.67 2.00 6.70
C ILE A 186 -19.63 2.59 5.73
N LEU A 187 -18.43 2.86 6.22
CA LEU A 187 -17.32 3.36 5.38
C LEU A 187 -16.97 2.37 4.26
N THR A 188 -16.92 1.07 4.57
CA THR A 188 -16.58 0.02 3.60
C THR A 188 -17.66 -0.15 2.54
N LEU A 189 -18.94 -0.12 2.93
CA LEU A 189 -20.08 -0.20 2.00
C LEU A 189 -20.09 1.01 1.05
N TYR A 190 -19.79 2.21 1.54
CA TYR A 190 -19.66 3.37 0.68
C TYR A 190 -18.47 3.26 -0.27
N TYR A 191 -17.34 2.71 0.18
CA TYR A 191 -16.20 2.40 -0.69
C TYR A 191 -16.58 1.42 -1.80
N ASN A 192 -17.28 0.34 -1.45
CA ASN A 192 -17.81 -0.64 -2.41
C ASN A 192 -18.76 0.00 -3.42
N TYR A 193 -19.63 0.88 -2.98
CA TYR A 193 -20.54 1.63 -3.86
C TYR A 193 -19.78 2.46 -4.90
N LEU A 194 -18.76 3.21 -4.48
CA LEU A 194 -17.94 3.99 -5.41
C LEU A 194 -17.21 3.09 -6.43
N CYS A 195 -16.68 1.96 -5.99
CA CYS A 195 -16.00 1.00 -6.85
C CYS A 195 -16.98 0.32 -7.83
N PHE A 196 -18.21 -0.01 -7.37
CA PHE A 196 -19.27 -0.53 -8.21
C PHE A 196 -19.71 0.47 -9.29
N GLU A 197 -19.86 1.76 -8.94
CA GLU A 197 -20.17 2.81 -9.91
C GLU A 197 -19.12 2.94 -11.00
N LEU A 198 -17.83 2.76 -10.68
CA LEU A 198 -16.76 2.74 -11.67
C LEU A 198 -16.82 1.48 -12.53
N TYR A 199 -17.06 0.32 -11.92
CA TYR A 199 -17.20 -0.95 -12.62
C TYR A 199 -18.36 -0.92 -13.64
N ASN A 200 -19.53 -0.43 -13.21
CA ASN A 200 -20.73 -0.36 -14.05
C ASN A 200 -20.72 0.79 -15.09
N PHE A 201 -19.69 1.63 -15.08
CA PHE A 201 -19.54 2.69 -16.07
C PHE A 201 -19.24 2.09 -17.44
N LYS A 202 -19.71 2.72 -18.52
CA LYS A 202 -19.64 2.32 -19.93
C LYS A 202 -18.44 1.41 -20.28
N LYS A 203 -18.74 0.28 -20.98
CA LYS A 203 -17.75 -0.72 -21.37
C LYS A 203 -16.57 -0.10 -22.16
N ASN A 204 -15.36 -0.56 -21.86
CA ASN A 204 -14.09 -0.09 -22.46
C ASN A 204 -13.80 1.42 -22.29
N LYS A 205 -14.53 2.10 -21.40
CA LYS A 205 -14.26 3.49 -21.05
C LYS A 205 -14.05 3.60 -19.54
N PHE A 206 -13.21 4.53 -19.13
CA PHE A 206 -13.11 4.89 -17.72
C PHE A 206 -13.47 6.35 -17.52
N ASN A 207 -13.95 6.66 -16.32
CA ASN A 207 -14.21 8.04 -15.92
C ASN A 207 -13.09 8.48 -14.97
N ALA A 208 -12.22 9.37 -15.42
CA ALA A 208 -11.11 9.88 -14.64
C ALA A 208 -11.56 10.53 -13.32
N LYS A 209 -12.75 11.20 -13.31
CA LYS A 209 -13.31 11.80 -12.10
C LYS A 209 -13.68 10.72 -11.08
N LYS A 210 -14.38 9.64 -11.50
CA LYS A 210 -14.72 8.51 -10.62
C LYS A 210 -13.47 7.83 -10.07
N ALA A 211 -12.45 7.57 -10.90
CA ALA A 211 -11.19 6.97 -10.46
C ALA A 211 -10.45 7.85 -9.43
N LYS A 212 -10.42 9.18 -9.64
CA LYS A 212 -9.88 10.15 -8.66
C LYS A 212 -10.68 10.16 -7.36
N THR A 213 -12.00 10.10 -7.44
CA THR A 213 -12.87 10.03 -6.25
C THR A 213 -12.58 8.78 -5.43
N ILE A 214 -12.47 7.60 -6.07
CA ILE A 214 -12.12 6.34 -5.41
C ILE A 214 -10.73 6.46 -4.76
N PHE A 215 -9.74 6.97 -5.49
CA PHE A 215 -8.40 7.17 -4.97
C PHE A 215 -8.38 8.09 -3.74
N GLY A 216 -9.04 9.25 -3.82
CA GLY A 216 -9.13 10.19 -2.70
C GLY A 216 -9.88 9.62 -1.50
N TYR A 217 -11.06 9.01 -1.76
CA TYR A 217 -11.83 8.38 -0.70
C TYR A 217 -11.08 7.23 -0.03
N SER A 218 -10.34 6.41 -0.77
CA SER A 218 -9.59 5.29 -0.21
C SER A 218 -8.52 5.74 0.80
N ILE A 219 -7.93 6.92 0.62
CA ILE A 219 -7.00 7.52 1.60
C ILE A 219 -7.76 7.90 2.88
N LEU A 220 -8.87 8.63 2.73
CA LEU A 220 -9.71 9.02 3.86
C LEU A 220 -10.26 7.78 4.59
N TYR A 221 -10.72 6.78 3.83
CA TYR A 221 -11.20 5.51 4.34
C TYR A 221 -10.18 4.83 5.25
N LEU A 222 -8.95 4.61 4.76
CA LEU A 222 -7.92 3.95 5.56
C LEU A 222 -7.58 4.76 6.81
N PHE A 223 -7.46 6.08 6.69
CA PHE A 223 -7.24 6.96 7.83
C PHE A 223 -8.34 6.82 8.88
N LEU A 224 -9.62 6.88 8.47
CA LEU A 224 -10.75 6.76 9.40
C LEU A 224 -10.82 5.38 10.06
N ILE A 225 -10.51 4.28 9.34
CA ILE A 225 -10.45 2.93 9.93
C ILE A 225 -9.42 2.90 11.08
N PHE A 226 -8.24 3.47 10.90
CA PHE A 226 -7.24 3.51 11.98
C PHE A 226 -7.62 4.46 13.12
N VAL A 227 -8.32 5.56 12.83
CA VAL A 227 -8.91 6.43 13.88
C VAL A 227 -9.96 5.66 14.69
N LEU A 228 -10.81 4.85 14.06
CA LEU A 228 -11.79 4.01 14.77
C LEU A 228 -11.12 2.99 15.70
N PHE A 229 -9.99 2.38 15.30
CA PHE A 229 -9.20 1.53 16.21
C PHE A 229 -8.69 2.30 17.42
N LEU A 230 -8.26 3.56 17.25
CA LEU A 230 -7.81 4.40 18.38
C LEU A 230 -8.98 4.74 19.31
N ILE A 231 -10.13 5.13 18.75
CA ILE A 231 -11.34 5.45 19.54
C ILE A 231 -11.76 4.22 20.35
N GLU A 232 -11.79 3.02 19.73
CA GLU A 232 -12.13 1.76 20.40
C GLU A 232 -11.25 1.45 21.62
N LYS A 233 -9.99 1.88 21.61
CA LYS A 233 -9.05 1.61 22.72
C LYS A 233 -9.03 2.72 23.80
N ILE A 234 -9.66 3.84 23.53
CA ILE A 234 -9.79 4.95 24.49
C ILE A 234 -11.08 4.83 25.29
N LEU A 235 -12.16 4.26 24.67
CA LEU A 235 -13.46 4.01 25.32
C LEU A 235 -13.41 2.72 26.14
#